data_98ee6d2b69689dd242f4404fe347d25b
#
_entry.id   98ee6d2b69689dd242f4404fe347d25b
#
_cell.length_a   1.000
_cell.length_b   1.000
_cell.length_c   1.000
_cell.angle_alpha   90.00
_cell.angle_beta   90.00
_cell.angle_gamma   90.00
#
_symmetry.space_group_name_H-M   'P 1'
#
loop_
_entity.id
_entity.type
_entity.pdbx_description
1 polymer ?
#
loop_
_entity_poly.entity_id
_entity_poly.type
_entity_poly.pdbx_seq_one_letter_code
_entity_poly.pdbx_strand_id
1 'polypeptide(L)'
;RDLRMSRGLGDVYKRQLQDDPNMDFVPQTYLFGAKAAPGYHVAKEIIQLINSLAAQIDKDPVCKDKLQVVFLENYRVSLAEKLIPASEISEQISTAGKEASGTGNMKFMMNGALTIGTLDGANVEMHQQLGDENIFLFGLTAQEVVQRKQQGYHPMDYYQQDPVLKRVIDQLSAGFDDHVSYACLLYTSPSPRDMRR
;
A
#
# COMPACT_ATOMS: atom_id res chain seq x y z
N ARG A 1 -4.24 4.89 9.16
CA ARG A 1 -3.43 4.92 7.92
C ARG A 1 -3.54 3.57 7.28
N ASP A 2 -4.15 3.55 6.12
CA ASP A 2 -4.43 2.29 5.43
C ASP A 2 -3.18 1.79 4.69
N LEU A 3 -2.33 1.06 5.39
CA LEU A 3 -1.25 0.25 4.80
C LEU A 3 -1.81 -0.89 3.92
N ARG A 4 -3.13 -0.98 3.77
CA ARG A 4 -3.81 -2.11 3.15
C ARG A 4 -3.68 -2.17 1.63
N MET A 5 -3.55 -1.04 0.96
CA MET A 5 -3.52 -1.01 -0.52
C MET A 5 -2.10 -1.14 -1.09
N SER A 6 -1.09 -0.57 -0.46
CA SER A 6 0.32 -0.73 -0.90
C SER A 6 0.87 -2.15 -0.75
N ARG A 7 0.21 -3.01 0.03
CA ARG A 7 0.63 -4.41 0.26
C ARG A 7 0.46 -5.30 -0.95
N GLY A 8 -0.57 -5.04 -1.75
CA GLY A 8 -0.84 -5.82 -2.95
C GLY A 8 0.20 -5.63 -4.04
N LEU A 9 0.82 -4.46 -4.12
CA LEU A 9 1.74 -4.13 -5.20
C LEU A 9 2.97 -5.05 -5.25
N GLY A 10 3.62 -5.29 -4.11
CA GLY A 10 4.77 -6.19 -4.05
C GLY A 10 4.42 -7.62 -4.49
N ASP A 11 3.29 -8.16 -4.06
CA ASP A 11 2.84 -9.50 -4.48
C ASP A 11 2.33 -9.51 -5.94
N VAL A 12 1.69 -8.44 -6.39
CA VAL A 12 1.28 -8.30 -7.80
C VAL A 12 2.50 -8.34 -8.72
N TYR A 13 3.52 -7.53 -8.47
CA TYR A 13 4.74 -7.52 -9.29
C TYR A 13 5.53 -8.82 -9.19
N LYS A 14 5.61 -9.43 -8.01
CA LYS A 14 6.20 -10.75 -7.84
C LYS A 14 5.53 -11.78 -8.77
N ARG A 15 4.20 -11.78 -8.81
CA ARG A 15 3.46 -12.71 -9.68
C ARG A 15 3.65 -12.40 -11.15
N GLN A 16 3.66 -11.14 -11.54
CA GLN A 16 3.94 -10.75 -12.93
C GLN A 16 5.32 -11.24 -13.36
N LEU A 17 6.35 -11.09 -12.52
CA LEU A 17 7.69 -11.59 -12.78
C LEU A 17 7.74 -13.13 -12.84
N GLN A 18 6.97 -13.82 -12.02
CA GLN A 18 6.87 -15.27 -12.05
C GLN A 18 6.14 -15.78 -13.32
N ASP A 19 5.09 -15.07 -13.75
CA ASP A 19 4.33 -15.40 -14.96
C ASP A 19 5.14 -15.10 -16.24
N ASP A 20 5.95 -14.03 -16.24
CA ASP A 20 6.88 -13.67 -17.33
C ASP A 20 8.26 -13.26 -16.78
N PRO A 21 9.18 -14.23 -16.57
CA PRO A 21 10.53 -13.95 -16.06
C PRO A 21 11.39 -13.03 -16.92
N ASN A 22 11.05 -12.91 -18.22
CA ASN A 22 11.81 -12.13 -19.19
C ASN A 22 11.19 -10.74 -19.45
N MET A 23 10.12 -10.37 -18.75
CA MET A 23 9.53 -9.06 -18.92
C MET A 23 10.56 -7.95 -18.64
N ASP A 24 10.46 -6.88 -19.39
CA ASP A 24 11.25 -5.66 -19.15
C ASP A 24 10.73 -4.98 -17.87
N PHE A 25 11.43 -5.19 -16.78
CA PHE A 25 11.05 -4.73 -15.46
C PHE A 25 12.17 -3.89 -14.86
N VAL A 26 11.89 -2.63 -14.60
CA VAL A 26 12.81 -1.74 -13.87
C VAL A 26 12.90 -2.19 -12.41
N PRO A 27 14.10 -2.51 -11.89
CA PRO A 27 14.24 -2.93 -10.50
C PRO A 27 13.66 -1.91 -9.53
N GLN A 28 12.88 -2.39 -8.56
CA GLN A 28 12.16 -1.55 -7.60
C GLN A 28 12.41 -2.00 -6.16
N THR A 29 12.49 -1.01 -5.27
CA THR A 29 12.55 -1.23 -3.82
C THR A 29 11.37 -0.54 -3.15
N TYR A 30 10.54 -1.33 -2.46
CA TYR A 30 9.43 -0.85 -1.65
C TYR A 30 9.87 -0.67 -0.21
N LEU A 31 9.83 0.56 0.29
CA LEU A 31 10.21 0.92 1.64
C LEU A 31 8.96 1.21 2.49
N PHE A 32 8.76 0.43 3.53
CA PHE A 32 7.68 0.61 4.49
C PHE A 32 8.23 1.13 5.81
N GLY A 33 7.89 2.35 6.18
CA GLY A 33 8.28 2.96 7.44
C GLY A 33 7.09 3.23 8.33
N ALA A 34 6.92 2.49 9.43
CA ALA A 34 5.81 2.64 10.35
C ALA A 34 6.13 2.15 11.77
N LYS A 35 5.21 2.44 12.70
CA LYS A 35 5.17 1.88 14.05
C LYS A 35 3.77 1.41 14.38
N ALA A 36 3.65 0.26 15.00
CA ALA A 36 2.40 -0.23 15.56
C ALA A 36 2.34 0.04 17.07
N ALA A 37 1.20 0.53 17.55
CA ALA A 37 0.95 0.58 18.99
C ALA A 37 0.95 -0.85 19.58
N PRO A 38 1.37 -1.06 20.82
CA PRO A 38 1.48 -2.39 21.43
C PRO A 38 0.20 -3.22 21.36
N GLY A 39 -0.96 -2.61 21.55
CA GLY A 39 -2.28 -3.28 21.48
C GLY A 39 -2.91 -3.32 20.07
N TYR A 40 -2.24 -2.81 19.03
CA TYR A 40 -2.83 -2.78 17.69
C TYR A 40 -2.42 -4.03 16.90
N HIS A 41 -3.10 -5.14 17.16
CA HIS A 41 -2.78 -6.46 16.59
C HIS A 41 -2.78 -6.47 15.06
N VAL A 42 -3.81 -5.91 14.43
CA VAL A 42 -3.90 -5.85 12.95
C VAL A 42 -2.70 -5.14 12.33
N ALA A 43 -2.21 -4.04 12.94
CA ALA A 43 -1.02 -3.37 12.44
C ALA A 43 0.25 -4.24 12.57
N LYS A 44 0.35 -5.04 13.62
CA LYS A 44 1.46 -5.99 13.80
C LYS A 44 1.41 -7.13 12.79
N GLU A 45 0.23 -7.66 12.51
CA GLU A 45 0.03 -8.68 11.46
C GLU A 45 0.41 -8.15 10.09
N ILE A 46 0.13 -6.87 9.82
CA ILE A 46 0.56 -6.20 8.59
C ILE A 46 2.08 -6.11 8.50
N ILE A 47 2.74 -5.73 9.57
CA ILE A 47 4.21 -5.68 9.62
C ILE A 47 4.78 -7.08 9.39
N GLN A 48 4.20 -8.09 10.01
CA GLN A 48 4.58 -9.48 9.79
C GLN A 48 4.40 -9.89 8.33
N LEU A 49 3.24 -9.60 7.73
CA LEU A 49 2.96 -9.86 6.31
C LEU A 49 4.02 -9.23 5.39
N ILE A 50 4.39 -7.97 5.62
CA ILE A 50 5.41 -7.28 4.82
C ILE A 50 6.75 -8.02 4.91
N ASN A 51 7.17 -8.41 6.10
CA ASN A 51 8.43 -9.14 6.30
C ASN A 51 8.39 -10.55 5.70
N SER A 52 7.26 -11.25 5.80
CA SER A 52 7.11 -12.59 5.21
C SER A 52 7.12 -12.55 3.68
N LEU A 53 6.46 -11.55 3.08
CA LEU A 53 6.53 -11.31 1.65
C LEU A 53 7.96 -10.97 1.21
N ALA A 54 8.67 -10.10 1.94
CA ALA A 54 10.07 -9.76 1.68
C ALA A 54 10.95 -11.02 1.68
N ALA A 55 10.84 -11.84 2.73
CA ALA A 55 11.60 -13.08 2.84
C ALA A 55 11.30 -14.10 1.72
N GLN A 56 10.07 -14.11 1.19
CA GLN A 56 9.71 -14.95 0.07
C GLN A 56 10.29 -14.42 -1.25
N ILE A 57 10.27 -13.11 -1.47
CA ILE A 57 10.87 -12.45 -2.64
C ILE A 57 12.38 -12.67 -2.67
N ASP A 58 13.07 -12.53 -1.55
CA ASP A 58 14.53 -12.72 -1.44
C ASP A 58 14.98 -14.15 -1.78
N LYS A 59 14.10 -15.14 -1.57
CA LYS A 59 14.38 -16.55 -1.92
C LYS A 59 14.02 -16.89 -3.36
N ASP A 60 13.20 -16.09 -4.02
CA ASP A 60 12.75 -16.34 -5.38
C ASP A 60 13.82 -15.92 -6.41
N PRO A 61 14.41 -16.85 -7.18
CA PRO A 61 15.48 -16.52 -8.10
C PRO A 61 15.04 -15.60 -9.26
N VAL A 62 13.75 -15.51 -9.54
CA VAL A 62 13.19 -14.63 -10.58
C VAL A 62 13.01 -13.21 -10.08
N CYS A 63 12.69 -13.06 -8.79
CA CYS A 63 12.28 -11.79 -8.21
C CYS A 63 13.40 -11.05 -7.47
N LYS A 64 14.31 -11.77 -6.82
CA LYS A 64 15.29 -11.24 -5.83
C LYS A 64 16.18 -10.09 -6.34
N ASP A 65 16.49 -10.08 -7.64
CA ASP A 65 17.37 -9.05 -8.24
C ASP A 65 16.56 -7.90 -8.89
N LYS A 66 15.24 -8.03 -8.94
CA LYS A 66 14.33 -7.08 -9.58
C LYS A 66 13.41 -6.37 -8.58
N LEU A 67 13.06 -7.04 -7.51
CA LEU A 67 12.09 -6.55 -6.54
C LEU A 67 12.64 -6.71 -5.12
N GLN A 68 12.62 -5.63 -4.35
CA GLN A 68 12.91 -5.65 -2.92
C GLN A 68 11.75 -5.08 -2.13
N VAL A 69 11.46 -5.68 -0.98
CA VAL A 69 10.50 -5.17 -0.02
C VAL A 69 11.19 -5.07 1.33
N VAL A 70 11.21 -3.89 1.91
CA VAL A 70 11.93 -3.62 3.16
C VAL A 70 11.01 -2.94 4.16
N PHE A 71 10.89 -3.50 5.35
CA PHE A 71 10.25 -2.83 6.48
C PHE A 71 11.31 -2.17 7.36
N LEU A 72 11.23 -0.84 7.46
CA LEU A 72 12.15 -0.02 8.25
C LEU A 72 11.70 0.02 9.70
N GLU A 73 12.49 -0.59 10.57
CA GLU A 73 12.21 -0.61 12.00
C GLU A 73 12.33 0.77 12.63
N ASN A 74 11.54 1.00 13.67
CA ASN A 74 11.62 2.19 14.50
C ASN A 74 11.62 3.51 13.69
N TYR A 75 10.70 3.61 12.72
CA TYR A 75 10.55 4.82 11.91
C TYR A 75 10.36 6.06 12.79
N ARG A 76 11.27 7.02 12.65
CA ARG A 76 11.34 8.26 13.43
C ARG A 76 11.88 9.42 12.58
N VAL A 77 11.90 10.62 13.12
CA VAL A 77 12.34 11.85 12.40
C VAL A 77 13.71 11.67 11.76
N SER A 78 14.70 11.18 12.50
CA SER A 78 16.08 11.00 11.98
C SER A 78 16.20 9.98 10.85
N LEU A 79 15.27 9.02 10.77
CA LEU A 79 15.18 8.11 9.63
C LEU A 79 14.42 8.78 8.47
N ALA A 80 13.35 9.51 8.76
CA ALA A 80 12.57 10.25 7.77
C ALA A 80 13.41 11.28 7.02
N GLU A 81 14.32 11.97 7.71
CA GLU A 81 15.25 12.95 7.13
C GLU A 81 16.16 12.35 6.05
N LYS A 82 16.43 11.04 6.13
CA LYS A 82 17.22 10.32 5.13
C LYS A 82 16.34 9.67 4.06
N LEU A 83 15.23 9.07 4.49
CA LEU A 83 14.34 8.31 3.62
C LEU A 83 13.59 9.22 2.63
N ILE A 84 13.09 10.35 3.09
CA ILE A 84 12.27 11.23 2.25
C ILE A 84 13.06 11.77 1.05
N PRO A 85 14.28 12.33 1.23
CA PRO A 85 15.09 12.78 0.08
C PRO A 85 15.61 11.65 -0.83
N ALA A 86 15.65 10.42 -0.32
CA ALA A 86 16.14 9.26 -1.08
C ALA A 86 15.02 8.54 -1.85
N SER A 87 13.77 8.99 -1.71
CA SER A 87 12.63 8.33 -2.35
C SER A 87 12.29 9.00 -3.68
N GLU A 88 12.10 8.21 -4.72
CA GLU A 88 11.71 8.67 -6.05
C GLU A 88 10.20 8.74 -6.20
N ILE A 89 9.48 7.82 -5.54
CA ILE A 89 8.01 7.72 -5.60
C ILE A 89 7.45 7.71 -4.18
N SER A 90 6.38 8.44 -3.99
CA SER A 90 5.59 8.51 -2.76
C SER A 90 4.18 7.99 -2.99
N GLU A 91 3.80 6.91 -2.33
CA GLU A 91 2.45 6.35 -2.39
C GLU A 91 1.56 6.93 -1.29
N GLN A 92 0.50 7.64 -1.69
CA GLN A 92 -0.45 8.32 -0.82
C GLN A 92 -1.87 7.86 -1.15
N ILE A 93 -2.21 6.64 -0.71
CA ILE A 93 -3.34 5.84 -1.21
C ILE A 93 -4.41 5.58 -0.16
N SER A 94 -4.72 6.54 0.71
CA SER A 94 -5.88 6.47 1.59
C SER A 94 -7.19 6.40 0.78
N THR A 95 -8.20 5.74 1.33
CA THR A 95 -9.54 5.81 0.72
C THR A 95 -10.05 7.24 0.80
N ALA A 96 -10.50 7.81 -0.31
CA ALA A 96 -10.95 9.19 -0.37
C ALA A 96 -12.02 9.51 0.71
N GLY A 97 -11.82 10.63 1.40
CA GLY A 97 -12.62 11.06 2.56
C GLY A 97 -12.17 10.45 3.90
N LYS A 98 -11.01 9.78 3.98
CA LYS A 98 -10.50 9.16 5.21
C LYS A 98 -9.30 9.87 5.83
N GLU A 99 -8.47 10.51 5.03
CA GLU A 99 -7.33 11.30 5.51
C GLU A 99 -7.71 12.78 5.55
N ALA A 100 -7.50 13.43 6.68
CA ALA A 100 -7.83 14.85 6.83
C ALA A 100 -6.87 15.77 6.04
N SER A 101 -5.59 15.47 6.05
CA SER A 101 -4.55 16.19 5.30
C SER A 101 -3.39 15.26 4.95
N GLY A 102 -2.71 14.71 5.95
CA GLY A 102 -1.40 14.10 5.79
C GLY A 102 -0.29 15.16 5.72
N THR A 103 0.92 14.79 6.05
CA THR A 103 2.10 15.64 5.95
C THR A 103 3.23 15.00 5.16
N GLY A 104 3.22 13.67 5.08
CA GLY A 104 4.23 12.91 4.35
C GLY A 104 4.24 13.23 2.86
N ASN A 105 3.07 13.29 2.24
CA ASN A 105 2.90 13.62 0.84
C ASN A 105 3.58 14.93 0.45
N MET A 106 3.34 16.01 1.21
CA MET A 106 3.99 17.31 0.97
C MET A 106 5.51 17.22 1.13
N LYS A 107 5.99 16.53 2.16
CA LYS A 107 7.44 16.39 2.42
C LYS A 107 8.13 15.62 1.30
N PHE A 108 7.56 14.53 0.85
CA PHE A 108 8.10 13.76 -0.28
C PHE A 108 8.15 14.60 -1.56
N MET A 109 7.07 15.29 -1.88
CA MET A 109 7.01 16.13 -3.09
C MET A 109 7.99 17.31 -3.03
N MET A 110 8.13 17.97 -1.88
CA MET A 110 9.13 19.04 -1.68
C MET A 110 10.58 18.54 -1.81
N ASN A 111 10.81 17.24 -1.69
CA ASN A 111 12.11 16.60 -1.88
C ASN A 111 12.23 15.91 -3.26
N GLY A 112 11.32 16.16 -4.18
CA GLY A 112 11.41 15.72 -5.57
C GLY A 112 10.77 14.36 -5.87
N ALA A 113 10.17 13.70 -4.89
CA ALA A 113 9.46 12.44 -5.13
C ALA A 113 8.15 12.66 -5.90
N LEU A 114 7.92 11.84 -6.91
CA LEU A 114 6.64 11.80 -7.61
C LEU A 114 5.55 11.20 -6.72
N THR A 115 4.36 11.79 -6.72
CA THR A 115 3.25 11.28 -5.93
C THR A 115 2.31 10.42 -6.77
N ILE A 116 2.08 9.19 -6.31
CA ILE A 116 1.00 8.32 -6.77
C ILE A 116 -0.04 8.25 -5.64
N GLY A 117 -1.28 8.58 -5.90
CA GLY A 117 -2.24 8.62 -4.81
C GLY A 117 -3.70 8.75 -5.23
N THR A 118 -4.53 8.91 -4.23
CA THR A 118 -5.96 9.17 -4.35
C THR A 118 -6.25 10.64 -4.07
N LEU A 119 -7.40 11.14 -4.55
CA LEU A 119 -7.90 12.48 -4.21
C LEU A 119 -8.40 12.51 -2.76
N ASP A 120 -7.45 12.55 -1.82
CA ASP A 120 -7.71 12.55 -0.39
C ASP A 120 -6.66 13.38 0.36
N GLY A 121 -7.04 13.98 1.48
CA GLY A 121 -6.17 14.83 2.27
C GLY A 121 -5.53 15.95 1.44
N ALA A 122 -4.27 16.25 1.72
CA ALA A 122 -3.52 17.31 1.03
C ALA A 122 -3.23 17.00 -0.47
N ASN A 123 -3.46 15.78 -0.95
CA ASN A 123 -3.33 15.49 -2.38
C ASN A 123 -4.32 16.31 -3.22
N VAL A 124 -5.45 16.71 -2.64
CA VAL A 124 -6.46 17.55 -3.32
C VAL A 124 -5.85 18.91 -3.65
N GLU A 125 -5.27 19.59 -2.65
CA GLU A 125 -4.65 20.91 -2.85
C GLU A 125 -3.37 20.81 -3.68
N MET A 126 -2.59 19.74 -3.50
CA MET A 126 -1.40 19.48 -4.32
C MET A 126 -1.78 19.34 -5.79
N HIS A 127 -2.83 18.59 -6.11
CA HIS A 127 -3.34 18.44 -7.46
C HIS A 127 -3.81 19.79 -8.05
N GLN A 128 -4.53 20.60 -7.28
CA GLN A 128 -4.99 21.92 -7.74
C GLN A 128 -3.83 22.86 -8.09
N GLN A 129 -2.69 22.73 -7.41
CA GLN A 129 -1.52 23.58 -7.66
C GLN A 129 -0.63 23.06 -8.80
N LEU A 130 -0.55 21.73 -8.96
CA LEU A 130 0.38 21.09 -9.90
C LEU A 130 -0.23 20.75 -11.25
N GLY A 131 -1.55 20.55 -11.30
CA GLY A 131 -2.25 20.02 -12.47
C GLY A 131 -2.04 18.52 -12.67
N ASP A 132 -2.80 17.95 -13.61
CA ASP A 132 -2.85 16.51 -13.88
C ASP A 132 -1.52 15.92 -14.37
N GLU A 133 -0.65 16.73 -14.94
CA GLU A 133 0.61 16.28 -15.55
C GLU A 133 1.71 15.96 -14.51
N ASN A 134 1.57 16.45 -13.27
CA ASN A 134 2.64 16.44 -12.28
C ASN A 134 2.32 15.59 -11.03
N ILE A 135 1.17 14.92 -11.02
CA ILE A 135 0.74 14.01 -9.96
C ILE A 135 -0.08 12.86 -10.56
N PHE A 136 0.18 11.64 -10.11
CA PHE A 136 -0.50 10.44 -10.62
C PHE A 136 -1.65 10.09 -9.70
N LEU A 137 -2.87 10.47 -10.07
CA LEU A 137 -4.07 10.21 -9.27
C LEU A 137 -4.92 9.09 -9.85
N PHE A 138 -5.51 8.32 -8.96
CA PHE A 138 -6.43 7.23 -9.31
C PHE A 138 -7.50 7.04 -8.24
N GLY A 139 -8.46 6.17 -8.54
CA GLY A 139 -9.53 5.81 -7.61
C GLY A 139 -10.71 6.77 -7.64
N LEU A 140 -11.62 6.57 -6.71
CA LEU A 140 -12.86 7.32 -6.60
C LEU A 140 -12.65 8.59 -5.76
N THR A 141 -13.41 9.63 -6.07
CA THR A 141 -13.54 10.81 -5.19
C THR A 141 -14.29 10.47 -3.91
N ALA A 142 -14.22 11.33 -2.91
CA ALA A 142 -14.93 11.13 -1.64
C ALA A 142 -16.45 11.01 -1.84
N GLN A 143 -17.02 11.78 -2.78
CA GLN A 143 -18.45 11.72 -3.12
C GLN A 143 -18.82 10.39 -3.77
N GLU A 144 -18.03 9.92 -4.72
CA GLU A 144 -18.23 8.62 -5.39
C GLU A 144 -18.09 7.45 -4.41
N VAL A 145 -17.18 7.53 -3.44
CA VAL A 145 -17.06 6.52 -2.37
C VAL A 145 -18.35 6.46 -1.54
N VAL A 146 -18.92 7.60 -1.17
CA VAL A 146 -20.19 7.66 -0.42
C VAL A 146 -21.32 7.11 -1.26
N GLN A 147 -21.43 7.54 -2.52
CA GLN A 147 -22.46 7.08 -3.45
C GLN A 147 -22.36 5.57 -3.70
N ARG A 148 -21.16 5.03 -3.91
CA ARG A 148 -20.94 3.59 -4.10
C ARG A 148 -21.39 2.79 -2.89
N LYS A 149 -21.14 3.28 -1.67
CA LYS A 149 -21.61 2.62 -0.44
C LYS A 149 -23.15 2.63 -0.33
N GLN A 150 -23.79 3.73 -0.72
CA GLN A 150 -25.26 3.85 -0.70
C GLN A 150 -25.93 2.95 -1.73
N GLN A 151 -25.30 2.77 -2.90
CA GLN A 151 -25.80 1.89 -3.98
C GLN A 151 -25.58 0.40 -3.71
N GLY A 152 -24.83 0.05 -2.66
CA GLY A 152 -24.43 -1.31 -2.34
C GLY A 152 -23.07 -1.66 -2.96
N TYR A 153 -22.05 -1.69 -2.12
CA TYR A 153 -20.70 -2.14 -2.49
C TYR A 153 -20.53 -3.61 -2.10
N HIS A 154 -20.35 -4.47 -3.08
CA HIS A 154 -20.15 -5.91 -2.90
C HIS A 154 -18.71 -6.29 -3.25
N PRO A 155 -17.77 -6.37 -2.28
CA PRO A 155 -16.36 -6.68 -2.51
C PRO A 155 -16.13 -8.00 -3.25
N MET A 156 -17.02 -8.98 -3.02
CA MET A 156 -16.92 -10.30 -3.64
C MET A 156 -17.07 -10.27 -5.17
N ASP A 157 -17.81 -9.30 -5.71
CA ASP A 157 -17.97 -9.17 -7.16
C ASP A 157 -16.61 -8.83 -7.81
N TYR A 158 -15.85 -7.90 -7.19
CA TYR A 158 -14.50 -7.53 -7.65
C TYR A 158 -13.51 -8.70 -7.51
N TYR A 159 -13.57 -9.40 -6.38
CA TYR A 159 -12.74 -10.58 -6.14
C TYR A 159 -12.99 -11.68 -7.19
N GLN A 160 -14.23 -11.89 -7.61
CA GLN A 160 -14.59 -12.91 -8.60
C GLN A 160 -14.24 -12.48 -10.03
N GLN A 161 -14.34 -11.20 -10.36
CA GLN A 161 -14.15 -10.66 -11.70
C GLN A 161 -12.70 -10.41 -12.06
N ASP A 162 -11.84 -10.14 -11.06
CA ASP A 162 -10.42 -9.84 -11.28
C ASP A 162 -9.55 -11.02 -10.83
N PRO A 163 -8.98 -11.79 -11.78
CA PRO A 163 -8.15 -12.95 -11.46
C PRO A 163 -6.85 -12.59 -10.75
N VAL A 164 -6.29 -11.39 -10.97
CA VAL A 164 -5.07 -10.93 -10.29
C VAL A 164 -5.40 -10.60 -8.84
N LEU A 165 -6.44 -9.83 -8.60
CA LEU A 165 -6.93 -9.52 -7.26
C LEU A 165 -7.27 -10.80 -6.48
N LYS A 166 -7.95 -11.75 -7.14
CA LYS A 166 -8.27 -13.05 -6.55
C LYS A 166 -7.02 -13.79 -6.10
N ARG A 167 -6.01 -13.92 -6.94
CA ARG A 167 -4.73 -14.60 -6.60
C ARG A 167 -4.04 -13.94 -5.41
N VAL A 168 -4.02 -12.60 -5.34
CA VAL A 168 -3.41 -11.86 -4.23
C VAL A 168 -4.17 -12.10 -2.92
N ILE A 169 -5.50 -12.06 -2.96
CA ILE A 169 -6.34 -12.30 -1.78
C ILE A 169 -6.23 -13.75 -1.30
N ASP A 170 -6.25 -14.70 -2.22
CA ASP A 170 -6.07 -16.13 -1.89
C ASP A 170 -4.71 -16.40 -1.23
N GLN A 171 -3.65 -15.69 -1.65
CA GLN A 171 -2.33 -15.79 -1.05
C GLN A 171 -2.31 -15.32 0.41
N LEU A 172 -3.10 -14.31 0.78
CA LEU A 172 -3.21 -13.89 2.18
C LEU A 172 -3.72 -15.02 3.08
N SER A 173 -4.64 -15.84 2.58
CA SER A 173 -5.15 -17.00 3.31
C SER A 173 -4.17 -18.17 3.32
N ALA A 174 -3.42 -18.38 2.23
CA ALA A 174 -2.43 -19.43 2.11
C ALA A 174 -1.15 -19.16 2.91
N GLY A 175 -0.82 -17.87 3.15
CA GLY A 175 0.42 -17.46 3.82
C GLY A 175 1.61 -17.32 2.87
N PHE A 176 2.77 -17.04 3.42
CA PHE A 176 4.03 -16.72 2.70
C PHE A 176 5.19 -17.60 3.17
N ASP A 177 4.97 -18.91 3.29
CA ASP A 177 5.95 -19.92 3.76
C ASP A 177 6.38 -19.73 5.23
N ASP A 178 5.64 -18.94 5.98
CA ASP A 178 5.85 -18.65 7.40
C ASP A 178 4.88 -19.41 8.31
N HIS A 179 4.06 -20.29 7.74
CA HIS A 179 2.98 -21.02 8.41
C HIS A 179 1.92 -20.12 9.06
N VAL A 180 1.82 -18.86 8.63
CA VAL A 180 0.84 -17.90 9.11
C VAL A 180 -0.22 -17.63 8.04
N SER A 181 -1.49 -17.67 8.43
CA SER A 181 -2.59 -17.20 7.57
C SER A 181 -2.91 -15.76 7.90
N TYR A 182 -2.94 -14.93 6.89
CA TYR A 182 -3.30 -13.50 6.98
C TYR A 182 -4.78 -13.26 6.62
N ALA A 183 -5.61 -14.31 6.63
CA ALA A 183 -7.04 -14.19 6.33
C ALA A 183 -7.78 -13.22 7.26
N CYS A 184 -7.30 -13.04 8.49
CA CYS A 184 -7.81 -12.04 9.44
C CYS A 184 -7.79 -10.60 8.89
N LEU A 185 -6.83 -10.29 8.00
CA LEU A 185 -6.74 -8.98 7.35
C LEU A 185 -7.86 -8.73 6.33
N LEU A 186 -8.56 -9.77 5.89
CA LEU A 186 -9.73 -9.67 5.00
C LEU A 186 -10.99 -9.25 5.78
N TYR A 187 -11.06 -9.61 7.06
CA TYR A 187 -12.12 -9.23 7.98
C TYR A 187 -11.69 -7.99 8.75
N THR A 188 -11.81 -6.83 8.13
CA THR A 188 -11.35 -5.59 8.76
C THR A 188 -12.19 -5.24 9.97
N SER A 189 -11.64 -5.41 11.16
CA SER A 189 -12.11 -4.68 12.32
C SER A 189 -11.82 -3.18 12.10
N PRO A 190 -12.78 -2.29 12.30
CA PRO A 190 -12.52 -0.85 12.24
C PRO A 190 -11.41 -0.49 13.24
N SER A 191 -10.55 0.44 12.84
CA SER A 191 -9.55 1.02 13.74
C SER A 191 -10.23 1.59 14.98
N PRO A 192 -9.60 1.59 16.16
CA PRO A 192 -10.12 2.28 17.33
C PRO A 192 -10.48 3.75 17.09
N ARG A 193 -9.87 4.39 16.09
CA ARG A 193 -10.25 5.75 15.63
C ARG A 193 -11.56 5.76 14.85
N ASP A 194 -11.86 4.70 14.10
CA ASP A 194 -13.09 4.59 13.31
C ASP A 194 -14.31 4.27 14.19
N MET A 195 -14.08 3.74 15.39
CA MET A 195 -15.12 3.42 16.38
C MET A 195 -15.56 4.61 17.23
N ARG A 196 -14.87 5.76 17.15
CA ARG A 196 -15.15 6.96 17.93
C ARG A 196 -15.96 8.01 17.18
N ARG A 197 -16.59 7.65 16.07
CA ARG A 197 -17.50 8.53 15.32
C ARG A 197 -18.91 7.97 15.28
#